data_c34c456d062cbeae6cc4a18d18ac337c
#
_entry.id   c34c456d062cbeae6cc4a18d18ac337c
#
_cell.length_a   1.000
_cell.length_b   1.000
_cell.length_c   1.000
_cell.angle_alpha   90.00
_cell.angle_beta   90.00
_cell.angle_gamma   90.00
#
_symmetry.space_group_name_H-M   'P 1'
#
loop_
_entity.id
_entity.type
_entity.pdbx_description
1 polymer ?
#
loop_
_entity_poly.entity_id
_entity_poly.type
_entity_poly.pdbx_seq_one_letter_code
_entity_poly.pdbx_strand_id
1 'polypeptide(L)'
;MPPARPLVAAVPVRNEAQRIGPCLHALAVQQRACLSHVVLLLNNCTDGTRDVVRALVPSLPFGVVVAQRTYSPAMAHAGTARRAAMQVAAALAGPDGILLTTDADGRVAPDWLAHTLAAFDAGADVVCGRALIDAEEARLIPAHLHEDDRMETAYATLLDRIHDLVDPDPHDPWPRHTEHSGASIAVTVAAWRRAGGIPAVPLGEDRGFLRALRHVDAAIRHAPDVTVCVSGRTAGRACGGMADTMARRMVRQDEMLDDSLEPPRACLRRAQARAALHRLRALPPATGPWHDAVADLAALLRLPTGCVAHMSRARFGGMAWDRLEALSPVLRRVPVRRADLPMHMDAARRIVDSLLVTHAAPGVMPVPAPVVTSVVR
;
A
#
# COMPACT_ATOMS: atom_id res chain seq x y z
N MET A 1 -27.88 1.03 -16.42
CA MET A 1 -26.57 0.72 -15.80
C MET A 1 -25.77 2.01 -15.75
N PRO A 2 -25.12 2.37 -14.66
CA PRO A 2 -24.17 3.47 -14.68
C PRO A 2 -23.08 3.15 -15.74
N PRO A 3 -22.51 4.17 -16.41
CA PRO A 3 -21.45 3.94 -17.38
C PRO A 3 -20.27 3.25 -16.68
N ALA A 4 -19.70 2.25 -17.37
CA ALA A 4 -18.56 1.52 -16.83
C ALA A 4 -17.41 2.51 -16.56
N ARG A 5 -16.83 2.47 -15.35
CA ARG A 5 -15.69 3.31 -14.98
C ARG A 5 -14.50 3.00 -15.89
N PRO A 6 -13.86 3.98 -16.54
CA PRO A 6 -12.65 3.72 -17.32
C PRO A 6 -11.52 3.17 -16.42
N LEU A 7 -10.94 2.05 -16.85
CA LEU A 7 -9.82 1.38 -16.17
C LEU A 7 -8.54 1.65 -16.95
N VAL A 8 -7.59 2.39 -16.40
CA VAL A 8 -6.35 2.76 -17.08
C VAL A 8 -5.15 2.29 -16.28
N ALA A 9 -4.34 1.41 -16.88
CA ALA A 9 -3.10 0.93 -16.29
C ALA A 9 -1.92 1.83 -16.66
N ALA A 10 -1.07 2.15 -15.70
CA ALA A 10 0.15 2.94 -15.85
C ALA A 10 1.37 2.07 -15.54
N VAL A 11 2.25 1.90 -16.53
CA VAL A 11 3.41 1.02 -16.44
C VAL A 11 4.68 1.83 -16.70
N PRO A 12 5.55 2.04 -15.69
CA PRO A 12 6.87 2.59 -15.90
C PRO A 12 7.77 1.52 -16.55
N VAL A 13 8.49 1.89 -17.61
CA VAL A 13 9.29 0.95 -18.40
C VAL A 13 10.72 1.45 -18.54
N ARG A 14 11.71 0.60 -18.21
CA ARG A 14 13.12 0.91 -18.46
C ARG A 14 13.89 -0.34 -18.90
N ASN A 15 14.22 -0.42 -20.20
CA ASN A 15 14.99 -1.52 -20.78
C ASN A 15 14.38 -2.91 -20.48
N GLU A 16 13.12 -3.13 -20.88
CA GLU A 16 12.38 -4.37 -20.62
C GLU A 16 11.95 -5.09 -21.90
N ALA A 17 12.78 -5.04 -22.96
CA ALA A 17 12.47 -5.68 -24.25
C ALA A 17 12.09 -7.17 -24.12
N GLN A 18 12.67 -7.89 -23.17
CA GLN A 18 12.42 -9.32 -22.93
C GLN A 18 11.15 -9.59 -22.11
N ARG A 19 10.67 -8.63 -21.30
CA ARG A 19 9.62 -8.85 -20.29
C ARG A 19 8.34 -8.07 -20.55
N ILE A 20 8.40 -6.99 -21.34
CA ILE A 20 7.23 -6.17 -21.63
C ILE A 20 6.14 -6.92 -22.40
N GLY A 21 6.51 -7.89 -23.25
CA GLY A 21 5.56 -8.73 -23.97
C GLY A 21 4.68 -9.58 -23.04
N PRO A 22 5.24 -10.42 -22.17
CA PRO A 22 4.50 -11.13 -21.14
C PRO A 22 3.66 -10.23 -20.23
N CYS A 23 4.14 -9.05 -19.85
CA CYS A 23 3.38 -8.06 -19.07
C CYS A 23 2.13 -7.60 -19.82
N LEU A 24 2.25 -7.16 -21.06
CA LEU A 24 1.13 -6.71 -21.88
C LEU A 24 0.14 -7.83 -22.17
N HIS A 25 0.64 -9.06 -22.38
CA HIS A 25 -0.23 -10.22 -22.56
C HIS A 25 -1.05 -10.51 -21.29
N ALA A 26 -0.43 -10.49 -20.10
CA ALA A 26 -1.15 -10.69 -18.84
C ALA A 26 -2.24 -9.62 -18.61
N LEU A 27 -2.00 -8.37 -19.00
CA LEU A 27 -3.00 -7.31 -18.99
C LEU A 27 -4.11 -7.52 -20.02
N ALA A 28 -3.82 -8.18 -21.14
CA ALA A 28 -4.78 -8.40 -22.23
C ALA A 28 -5.76 -9.55 -21.98
N VAL A 29 -5.36 -10.56 -21.19
CA VAL A 29 -6.16 -11.78 -20.96
C VAL A 29 -6.94 -11.75 -19.64
N GLN A 30 -7.23 -10.57 -19.13
CA GLN A 30 -7.99 -10.41 -17.87
C GLN A 30 -9.40 -10.98 -17.98
N GLN A 31 -9.84 -11.67 -16.93
CA GLN A 31 -11.19 -12.23 -16.83
C GLN A 31 -12.19 -11.17 -16.31
N ARG A 32 -13.43 -11.21 -16.83
CA ARG A 32 -14.58 -10.43 -16.39
C ARG A 32 -14.47 -8.90 -16.51
N ALA A 33 -13.32 -8.35 -16.88
CA ALA A 33 -13.13 -6.93 -17.06
C ALA A 33 -12.00 -6.67 -18.07
N CYS A 34 -12.06 -5.53 -18.74
CA CYS A 34 -11.03 -5.11 -19.70
C CYS A 34 -10.53 -3.72 -19.33
N LEU A 35 -9.23 -3.50 -19.51
CA LEU A 35 -8.66 -2.16 -19.46
C LEU A 35 -9.17 -1.34 -20.65
N SER A 36 -9.44 -0.06 -20.44
CA SER A 36 -9.69 0.88 -21.54
C SER A 36 -8.38 1.29 -22.22
N HIS A 37 -7.36 1.54 -21.42
CA HIS A 37 -6.03 1.95 -21.91
C HIS A 37 -4.92 1.43 -21.02
N VAL A 38 -3.74 1.27 -21.63
CA VAL A 38 -2.46 1.07 -20.94
C VAL A 38 -1.51 2.19 -21.33
N VAL A 39 -0.98 2.90 -20.35
CA VAL A 39 0.04 3.94 -20.53
C VAL A 39 1.41 3.35 -20.23
N LEU A 40 2.26 3.26 -21.25
CA LEU A 40 3.65 2.84 -21.12
C LEU A 40 4.56 4.08 -21.11
N LEU A 41 5.22 4.35 -20.00
CA LEU A 41 6.19 5.44 -19.91
C LEU A 41 7.62 4.87 -20.04
N LEU A 42 8.19 5.00 -21.22
CA LEU A 42 9.55 4.58 -21.54
C LEU A 42 10.54 5.60 -20.97
N ASN A 43 11.19 5.22 -19.88
CA ASN A 43 12.13 6.04 -19.11
C ASN A 43 13.56 5.69 -19.51
N ASN A 44 14.23 6.54 -20.27
CA ASN A 44 15.62 6.34 -20.69
C ASN A 44 15.89 4.94 -21.29
N CYS A 45 14.95 4.40 -22.08
CA CYS A 45 15.13 3.12 -22.76
C CYS A 45 16.17 3.26 -23.88
N THR A 46 17.12 2.32 -23.90
CA THR A 46 18.22 2.23 -24.89
C THR A 46 18.25 0.90 -25.61
N ASP A 47 17.37 -0.04 -25.24
CA ASP A 47 17.21 -1.37 -25.85
C ASP A 47 16.04 -1.41 -26.85
N GLY A 48 15.70 -2.60 -27.37
CA GLY A 48 14.58 -2.84 -28.29
C GLY A 48 13.17 -2.74 -27.68
N THR A 49 13.00 -2.27 -26.44
CA THR A 49 11.68 -2.22 -25.76
C THR A 49 10.62 -1.52 -26.60
N ARG A 50 10.96 -0.37 -27.22
CA ARG A 50 10.02 0.40 -28.04
C ARG A 50 9.51 -0.38 -29.26
N ASP A 51 10.40 -1.11 -29.91
CA ASP A 51 10.06 -1.86 -31.12
C ASP A 51 9.22 -3.09 -30.80
N VAL A 52 9.52 -3.77 -29.67
CA VAL A 52 8.66 -4.85 -29.14
C VAL A 52 7.26 -4.34 -28.85
N VAL A 53 7.12 -3.21 -28.15
CA VAL A 53 5.81 -2.60 -27.86
C VAL A 53 5.07 -2.27 -29.17
N ARG A 54 5.75 -1.61 -30.12
CA ARG A 54 5.13 -1.25 -31.41
C ARG A 54 4.58 -2.47 -32.16
N ALA A 55 5.30 -3.58 -32.14
CA ALA A 55 4.88 -4.82 -32.78
C ALA A 55 3.64 -5.45 -32.12
N LEU A 56 3.50 -5.30 -30.79
CA LEU A 56 2.40 -5.90 -30.02
C LEU A 56 1.10 -5.08 -30.04
N VAL A 57 1.19 -3.75 -30.14
CA VAL A 57 0.03 -2.84 -30.05
C VAL A 57 -1.16 -3.27 -30.93
N PRO A 58 -1.00 -3.70 -32.19
CA PRO A 58 -2.16 -4.08 -33.04
C PRO A 58 -2.94 -5.30 -32.55
N SER A 59 -2.36 -6.13 -31.68
CA SER A 59 -2.99 -7.37 -31.14
C SER A 59 -3.61 -7.18 -29.75
N LEU A 60 -3.49 -6.01 -29.14
CA LEU A 60 -3.98 -5.77 -27.78
C LEU A 60 -5.44 -5.31 -27.78
N PRO A 61 -6.27 -5.77 -26.81
CA PRO A 61 -7.70 -5.46 -26.76
C PRO A 61 -8.01 -4.07 -26.14
N PHE A 62 -7.01 -3.28 -25.81
CA PHE A 62 -7.11 -1.96 -25.18
C PHE A 62 -6.28 -0.92 -25.94
N GLY A 63 -6.60 0.36 -25.76
CA GLY A 63 -5.76 1.45 -26.27
C GLY A 63 -4.41 1.50 -25.58
N VAL A 64 -3.34 1.72 -26.35
CA VAL A 64 -1.97 1.86 -25.80
C VAL A 64 -1.44 3.27 -26.05
N VAL A 65 -1.06 3.96 -24.97
CA VAL A 65 -0.37 5.25 -25.04
C VAL A 65 1.09 5.04 -24.67
N VAL A 66 2.00 5.27 -25.62
CA VAL A 66 3.44 5.18 -25.41
C VAL A 66 4.01 6.58 -25.25
N ALA A 67 4.42 6.93 -24.03
CA ALA A 67 5.14 8.16 -23.72
C ALA A 67 6.63 7.85 -23.54
N GLN A 68 7.49 8.52 -24.28
CA GLN A 68 8.95 8.39 -24.14
C GLN A 68 9.51 9.62 -23.47
N ARG A 69 10.36 9.43 -22.48
CA ARG A 69 11.04 10.50 -21.75
C ARG A 69 12.52 10.16 -21.53
N THR A 70 13.35 11.17 -21.68
CA THR A 70 14.76 11.11 -21.28
C THR A 70 14.93 12.07 -20.11
N TYR A 71 15.14 11.50 -18.93
CA TYR A 71 15.38 12.26 -17.71
C TYR A 71 16.89 12.35 -17.45
N SER A 72 17.29 13.39 -16.71
CA SER A 72 18.66 13.46 -16.17
C SER A 72 18.93 12.28 -15.21
N PRO A 73 20.18 11.88 -14.97
CA PRO A 73 20.49 10.74 -14.09
C PRO A 73 19.81 10.79 -12.72
N ALA A 74 19.71 11.98 -12.12
CA ALA A 74 19.06 12.18 -10.82
C ALA A 74 17.54 11.95 -10.85
N MET A 75 16.89 12.08 -12.02
CA MET A 75 15.45 11.94 -12.20
C MET A 75 15.07 10.65 -12.92
N ALA A 76 16.03 9.87 -13.42
CA ALA A 76 15.79 8.67 -14.22
C ALA A 76 15.49 7.43 -13.34
N HIS A 77 14.60 7.56 -12.36
CA HIS A 77 14.21 6.48 -11.44
C HIS A 77 12.75 6.07 -11.61
N ALA A 78 12.35 4.94 -11.03
CA ALA A 78 11.02 4.35 -11.15
C ALA A 78 9.92 5.30 -10.68
N GLY A 79 10.12 6.01 -9.57
CA GLY A 79 9.15 6.95 -9.01
C GLY A 79 8.80 8.10 -9.97
N THR A 80 9.79 8.71 -10.66
CA THR A 80 9.53 9.73 -11.67
C THR A 80 8.70 9.16 -12.83
N ALA A 81 9.08 7.98 -13.31
CA ALA A 81 8.38 7.33 -14.43
C ALA A 81 6.95 6.94 -14.06
N ARG A 82 6.74 6.32 -12.89
CA ARG A 82 5.42 5.94 -12.39
C ARG A 82 4.52 7.16 -12.19
N ARG A 83 5.04 8.21 -11.55
CA ARG A 83 4.32 9.48 -11.38
C ARG A 83 3.85 10.03 -12.72
N ALA A 84 4.72 10.13 -13.72
CA ALA A 84 4.39 10.65 -15.03
C ALA A 84 3.39 9.75 -15.79
N ALA A 85 3.55 8.42 -15.71
CA ALA A 85 2.61 7.47 -16.28
C ALA A 85 1.21 7.61 -15.67
N MET A 86 1.12 7.71 -14.35
CA MET A 86 -0.15 7.90 -13.62
C MET A 86 -0.82 9.24 -13.93
N GLN A 87 -0.05 10.32 -14.18
CA GLN A 87 -0.61 11.61 -14.62
C GLN A 87 -1.29 11.50 -15.98
N VAL A 88 -0.66 10.82 -16.95
CA VAL A 88 -1.26 10.55 -18.26
C VAL A 88 -2.48 9.66 -18.13
N ALA A 89 -2.38 8.60 -17.33
CA ALA A 89 -3.50 7.69 -17.06
C ALA A 89 -4.71 8.42 -16.43
N ALA A 90 -4.47 9.35 -15.49
CA ALA A 90 -5.54 10.14 -14.87
C ALA A 90 -6.27 11.07 -15.84
N ALA A 91 -5.57 11.59 -16.86
CA ALA A 91 -6.19 12.37 -17.91
C ALA A 91 -7.10 11.53 -18.82
N LEU A 92 -6.70 10.28 -19.11
CA LEU A 92 -7.48 9.34 -19.90
C LEU A 92 -8.68 8.75 -19.14
N ALA A 93 -8.49 8.46 -17.86
CA ALA A 93 -9.52 7.85 -17.01
C ALA A 93 -10.67 8.81 -16.68
N GLY A 94 -10.42 10.11 -16.69
CA GLY A 94 -11.41 11.10 -16.25
C GLY A 94 -11.68 11.07 -14.75
N PRO A 95 -12.64 11.85 -14.24
CA PRO A 95 -12.88 12.02 -12.80
C PRO A 95 -13.37 10.74 -12.11
N ASP A 96 -14.14 9.92 -12.79
CA ASP A 96 -14.80 8.72 -12.24
C ASP A 96 -14.00 7.44 -12.49
N GLY A 97 -12.83 7.54 -13.16
CA GLY A 97 -12.01 6.41 -13.53
C GLY A 97 -11.20 5.81 -12.38
N ILE A 98 -10.63 4.65 -12.66
CA ILE A 98 -9.71 3.91 -11.80
C ILE A 98 -8.35 3.84 -12.49
N LEU A 99 -7.32 4.21 -11.74
CA LEU A 99 -5.92 4.10 -12.13
C LEU A 99 -5.35 2.82 -11.53
N LEU A 100 -4.64 2.07 -12.35
CA LEU A 100 -3.92 0.88 -11.90
C LEU A 100 -2.44 1.07 -12.21
N THR A 101 -1.55 0.51 -11.42
CA THR A 101 -0.13 0.48 -11.75
C THR A 101 0.45 -0.92 -11.54
N THR A 102 1.31 -1.32 -12.46
CA THR A 102 2.12 -2.54 -12.37
C THR A 102 3.51 -2.27 -12.94
N ASP A 103 4.45 -3.18 -12.72
CA ASP A 103 5.80 -3.07 -13.24
C ASP A 103 5.89 -3.72 -14.64
N ALA A 104 6.81 -3.24 -15.48
CA ALA A 104 6.97 -3.73 -16.85
C ALA A 104 7.49 -5.18 -16.96
N ASP A 105 8.03 -5.72 -15.88
CA ASP A 105 8.42 -7.11 -15.73
C ASP A 105 7.43 -7.95 -14.90
N GLY A 106 6.32 -7.33 -14.49
CA GLY A 106 5.22 -7.97 -13.77
C GLY A 106 4.24 -8.69 -14.70
N ARG A 107 3.64 -9.77 -14.20
CA ARG A 107 2.54 -10.48 -14.85
C ARG A 107 1.39 -10.58 -13.85
N VAL A 108 0.36 -9.76 -14.05
CA VAL A 108 -0.84 -9.77 -13.22
C VAL A 108 -1.59 -11.09 -13.38
N ALA A 109 -2.23 -11.58 -12.30
CA ALA A 109 -3.05 -12.80 -12.36
C ALA A 109 -4.26 -12.60 -13.29
N PRO A 110 -4.81 -13.68 -13.89
CA PRO A 110 -5.94 -13.57 -14.82
C PRO A 110 -7.21 -12.95 -14.22
N ASP A 111 -7.36 -13.02 -12.91
CA ASP A 111 -8.48 -12.48 -12.12
C ASP A 111 -8.13 -11.18 -11.37
N TRP A 112 -6.94 -10.61 -11.63
CA TRP A 112 -6.44 -9.41 -10.97
C TRP A 112 -7.41 -8.21 -11.04
N LEU A 113 -7.97 -7.92 -12.23
CA LEU A 113 -8.98 -6.86 -12.38
C LEU A 113 -10.29 -7.21 -11.68
N ALA A 114 -10.73 -8.47 -11.74
CA ALA A 114 -11.99 -8.89 -11.13
C ALA A 114 -11.96 -8.70 -9.60
N HIS A 115 -10.90 -9.14 -8.93
CA HIS A 115 -10.74 -8.99 -7.49
C HIS A 115 -10.50 -7.52 -7.09
N THR A 116 -9.75 -6.77 -7.91
CA THR A 116 -9.57 -5.32 -7.71
C THR A 116 -10.91 -4.59 -7.75
N LEU A 117 -11.76 -4.86 -8.74
CA LEU A 117 -13.07 -4.22 -8.88
C LEU A 117 -14.01 -4.61 -7.74
N ALA A 118 -14.00 -5.88 -7.30
CA ALA A 118 -14.78 -6.33 -6.16
C ALA A 118 -14.44 -5.54 -4.87
N ALA A 119 -13.16 -5.22 -4.65
CA ALA A 119 -12.76 -4.38 -3.52
C ALA A 119 -13.26 -2.93 -3.64
N PHE A 120 -13.26 -2.34 -4.85
CA PHE A 120 -13.87 -1.02 -5.08
C PHE A 120 -15.39 -1.04 -4.88
N ASP A 121 -16.06 -2.09 -5.30
CA ASP A 121 -17.51 -2.26 -5.10
C ASP A 121 -17.85 -2.43 -3.61
N ALA A 122 -16.91 -2.96 -2.81
CA ALA A 122 -17.00 -3.02 -1.35
C ALA A 122 -16.66 -1.68 -0.65
N GLY A 123 -16.36 -0.62 -1.40
CA GLY A 123 -16.17 0.73 -0.88
C GLY A 123 -14.71 1.18 -0.71
N ALA A 124 -13.73 0.43 -1.20
CA ALA A 124 -12.35 0.89 -1.19
C ALA A 124 -12.13 2.09 -2.12
N ASP A 125 -11.25 3.01 -1.72
CA ASP A 125 -10.67 4.06 -2.57
C ASP A 125 -9.39 3.59 -3.27
N VAL A 126 -8.70 2.63 -2.62
CA VAL A 126 -7.39 2.10 -3.02
C VAL A 126 -7.35 0.60 -2.78
N VAL A 127 -6.77 -0.13 -3.70
CA VAL A 127 -6.53 -1.58 -3.57
C VAL A 127 -5.05 -1.86 -3.76
N CYS A 128 -4.43 -2.45 -2.75
CA CYS A 128 -3.07 -2.97 -2.79
C CYS A 128 -3.14 -4.48 -2.99
N GLY A 129 -2.46 -5.00 -4.01
CA GLY A 129 -2.29 -6.42 -4.24
C GLY A 129 -0.93 -6.93 -3.78
N ARG A 130 -0.76 -8.24 -3.81
CA ARG A 130 0.46 -8.95 -3.42
C ARG A 130 1.40 -9.14 -4.61
N ALA A 131 2.67 -8.86 -4.40
CA ALA A 131 3.74 -9.13 -5.36
C ALA A 131 4.41 -10.46 -5.01
N LEU A 132 4.22 -11.47 -5.85
CA LEU A 132 4.79 -12.80 -5.68
C LEU A 132 5.97 -12.97 -6.64
N ILE A 133 7.12 -13.40 -6.14
CA ILE A 133 8.28 -13.65 -7.01
C ILE A 133 7.97 -14.82 -7.95
N ASP A 134 8.37 -14.71 -9.22
CA ASP A 134 8.26 -15.79 -10.20
C ASP A 134 8.85 -17.08 -9.65
N ALA A 135 8.11 -18.21 -9.75
CA ALA A 135 8.48 -19.45 -9.10
C ALA A 135 9.80 -20.04 -9.62
N GLU A 136 10.12 -19.86 -10.91
CA GLU A 136 11.39 -20.35 -11.48
C GLU A 136 12.55 -19.45 -11.03
N GLU A 137 12.35 -18.14 -11.02
CA GLU A 137 13.37 -17.19 -10.56
C GLU A 137 13.57 -17.28 -9.04
N ALA A 138 12.52 -17.58 -8.27
CA ALA A 138 12.60 -17.80 -6.83
C ALA A 138 13.57 -18.94 -6.46
N ARG A 139 13.66 -19.99 -7.29
CA ARG A 139 14.60 -21.11 -7.08
C ARG A 139 16.08 -20.69 -7.16
N LEU A 140 16.36 -19.57 -7.81
CA LEU A 140 17.72 -19.02 -7.93
C LEU A 140 18.11 -18.16 -6.74
N ILE A 141 17.14 -17.80 -5.88
CA ILE A 141 17.37 -17.03 -4.67
C ILE A 141 17.81 -17.99 -3.55
N PRO A 142 18.88 -17.67 -2.81
CA PRO A 142 19.34 -18.49 -1.70
C PRO A 142 18.26 -18.77 -0.64
N ALA A 143 18.18 -20.00 -0.13
CA ALA A 143 17.15 -20.44 0.80
C ALA A 143 17.06 -19.58 2.07
N HIS A 144 18.19 -19.07 2.57
CA HIS A 144 18.20 -18.20 3.75
C HIS A 144 17.45 -16.87 3.54
N LEU A 145 17.41 -16.33 2.31
CA LEU A 145 16.66 -15.12 2.01
C LEU A 145 15.15 -15.37 2.00
N HIS A 146 14.71 -16.54 1.52
CA HIS A 146 13.31 -16.96 1.63
C HIS A 146 12.90 -17.16 3.09
N GLU A 147 13.78 -17.73 3.90
CA GLU A 147 13.51 -17.91 5.34
C GLU A 147 13.43 -16.55 6.05
N ASP A 148 14.36 -15.65 5.77
CA ASP A 148 14.37 -14.30 6.32
C ASP A 148 13.08 -13.55 5.97
N ASP A 149 12.67 -13.57 4.69
CA ASP A 149 11.45 -12.93 4.21
C ASP A 149 10.20 -13.55 4.85
N ARG A 150 10.14 -14.87 4.95
CA ARG A 150 9.05 -15.59 5.61
C ARG A 150 8.90 -15.18 7.08
N MET A 151 10.01 -15.06 7.80
CA MET A 151 10.01 -14.67 9.21
C MET A 151 9.60 -13.19 9.38
N GLU A 152 10.12 -12.28 8.55
CA GLU A 152 9.75 -10.86 8.55
C GLU A 152 8.27 -10.68 8.24
N THR A 153 7.76 -11.37 7.22
CA THR A 153 6.34 -11.35 6.82
C THR A 153 5.43 -11.91 7.92
N ALA A 154 5.81 -13.02 8.53
CA ALA A 154 5.04 -13.59 9.65
C ALA A 154 4.98 -12.63 10.84
N TYR A 155 6.08 -11.94 11.14
CA TYR A 155 6.10 -10.93 12.20
C TYR A 155 5.25 -9.70 11.85
N ALA A 156 5.36 -9.17 10.62
CA ALA A 156 4.51 -8.09 10.13
C ALA A 156 3.02 -8.43 10.25
N THR A 157 2.66 -9.68 9.90
CA THR A 157 1.28 -10.19 10.03
C THR A 157 0.79 -10.19 11.48
N LEU A 158 1.64 -10.58 12.43
CA LEU A 158 1.29 -10.53 13.86
C LEU A 158 1.09 -9.09 14.36
N LEU A 159 1.94 -8.15 13.95
CA LEU A 159 1.79 -6.74 14.29
C LEU A 159 0.52 -6.15 13.68
N ASP A 160 0.22 -6.48 12.43
CA ASP A 160 -1.01 -6.05 11.77
C ASP A 160 -2.26 -6.65 12.45
N ARG A 161 -2.18 -7.91 12.91
CA ARG A 161 -3.28 -8.51 13.68
C ARG A 161 -3.52 -7.81 15.01
N ILE A 162 -2.49 -7.30 15.69
CA ILE A 162 -2.65 -6.44 16.88
C ILE A 162 -3.43 -5.17 16.51
N HIS A 163 -3.08 -4.51 15.39
CA HIS A 163 -3.79 -3.34 14.92
C HIS A 163 -5.26 -3.66 14.61
N ASP A 164 -5.53 -4.72 13.88
CA ASP A 164 -6.87 -5.15 13.51
C ASP A 164 -7.76 -5.44 14.72
N LEU A 165 -7.22 -6.12 15.73
CA LEU A 165 -7.96 -6.44 16.96
C LEU A 165 -8.24 -5.21 17.85
N VAL A 166 -7.41 -4.18 17.81
CA VAL A 166 -7.55 -2.98 18.66
C VAL A 166 -8.31 -1.86 17.96
N ASP A 167 -8.12 -1.70 16.65
CA ASP A 167 -8.62 -0.60 15.83
C ASP A 167 -9.00 -1.13 14.43
N PRO A 168 -10.08 -1.95 14.33
CA PRO A 168 -10.46 -2.58 13.09
C PRO A 168 -10.87 -1.54 12.03
N ASP A 169 -10.34 -1.71 10.80
CA ASP A 169 -10.69 -0.89 9.66
C ASP A 169 -11.79 -1.60 8.83
N PRO A 170 -12.99 -1.04 8.70
CA PRO A 170 -14.08 -1.66 7.93
C PRO A 170 -13.77 -1.77 6.43
N HIS A 171 -12.84 -0.97 5.90
CA HIS A 171 -12.41 -1.00 4.51
C HIS A 171 -11.26 -1.97 4.25
N ASP A 172 -10.58 -2.43 5.31
CA ASP A 172 -9.48 -3.38 5.23
C ASP A 172 -9.67 -4.57 6.19
N PRO A 173 -10.77 -5.32 6.05
CA PRO A 173 -11.07 -6.44 6.94
C PRO A 173 -10.06 -7.57 6.82
N TRP A 174 -9.90 -8.32 7.90
CA TRP A 174 -9.11 -9.55 7.90
C TRP A 174 -9.82 -10.68 7.12
N PRO A 175 -9.08 -11.54 6.32
CA PRO A 175 -7.63 -11.54 6.15
C PRO A 175 -7.15 -10.43 5.19
N ARG A 176 -5.94 -9.93 5.47
CA ARG A 176 -5.25 -8.95 4.64
C ARG A 176 -3.74 -9.17 4.67
N HIS A 177 -3.00 -8.47 3.81
CA HIS A 177 -1.54 -8.46 3.80
C HIS A 177 -0.99 -7.08 4.16
N THR A 178 0.32 -6.98 4.36
CA THR A 178 1.01 -5.73 4.75
C THR A 178 1.89 -5.15 3.64
N GLU A 179 1.81 -5.70 2.43
CA GLU A 179 2.67 -5.29 1.31
C GLU A 179 2.21 -3.96 0.69
N HIS A 180 3.17 -3.15 0.29
CA HIS A 180 2.98 -1.85 -0.36
C HIS A 180 3.82 -1.79 -1.64
N SER A 181 3.51 -2.64 -2.62
CA SER A 181 4.29 -2.74 -3.85
C SER A 181 3.67 -1.93 -4.99
N GLY A 182 4.47 -1.08 -5.63
CA GLY A 182 4.09 -0.39 -6.86
C GLY A 182 3.73 -1.31 -8.01
N ALA A 183 4.05 -2.59 -7.91
CA ALA A 183 3.68 -3.61 -8.89
C ALA A 183 2.18 -3.94 -8.90
N SER A 184 1.41 -3.60 -7.84
CA SER A 184 -0.04 -3.83 -7.79
C SER A 184 -0.74 -2.84 -6.87
N ILE A 185 -0.99 -1.63 -7.37
CA ILE A 185 -1.82 -0.62 -6.70
C ILE A 185 -2.89 -0.15 -7.68
N ALA A 186 -4.14 -0.16 -7.25
CA ALA A 186 -5.24 0.48 -7.94
C ALA A 186 -5.83 1.58 -7.07
N VAL A 187 -6.26 2.70 -7.66
CA VAL A 187 -6.78 3.87 -6.94
C VAL A 187 -7.83 4.60 -7.76
N THR A 188 -8.89 5.10 -7.13
CA THR A 188 -9.83 6.01 -7.78
C THR A 188 -9.13 7.33 -8.15
N VAL A 189 -9.49 7.92 -9.29
CA VAL A 189 -8.94 9.24 -9.68
C VAL A 189 -9.23 10.29 -8.60
N ALA A 190 -10.37 10.20 -7.93
CA ALA A 190 -10.74 11.09 -6.84
C ALA A 190 -9.76 11.00 -5.65
N ALA A 191 -9.46 9.80 -5.17
CA ALA A 191 -8.49 9.59 -4.07
C ALA A 191 -7.07 9.96 -4.50
N TRP A 192 -6.66 9.59 -5.73
CA TRP A 192 -5.36 9.96 -6.29
C TRP A 192 -5.15 11.48 -6.31
N ARG A 193 -6.16 12.25 -6.75
CA ARG A 193 -6.12 13.73 -6.75
C ARG A 193 -6.10 14.30 -5.33
N ARG A 194 -6.92 13.76 -4.42
CA ARG A 194 -6.98 14.17 -3.02
C ARG A 194 -5.64 14.00 -2.32
N ALA A 195 -4.89 12.91 -2.63
CA ALA A 195 -3.56 12.64 -2.10
C ALA A 195 -2.43 13.45 -2.77
N GLY A 196 -2.70 14.15 -3.88
CA GLY A 196 -1.69 14.88 -4.65
C GLY A 196 -0.85 14.01 -5.59
N GLY A 197 -1.29 12.76 -5.83
CA GLY A 197 -0.62 11.79 -6.70
C GLY A 197 0.62 11.15 -6.06
N ILE A 198 1.42 10.46 -6.89
CA ILE A 198 2.65 9.80 -6.43
C ILE A 198 3.72 10.86 -6.07
N PRO A 199 4.39 10.74 -4.91
CA PRO A 199 5.43 11.69 -4.53
C PRO A 199 6.65 11.61 -5.45
N ALA A 200 7.34 12.74 -5.63
CA ALA A 200 8.54 12.82 -6.46
C ALA A 200 9.78 12.45 -5.63
N VAL A 201 9.91 11.17 -5.28
CA VAL A 201 11.04 10.64 -4.51
C VAL A 201 11.78 9.56 -5.32
N PRO A 202 13.10 9.42 -5.16
CA PRO A 202 13.90 8.48 -5.93
C PRO A 202 13.63 7.01 -5.54
N LEU A 203 13.22 6.76 -4.30
CA LEU A 203 13.00 5.42 -3.75
C LEU A 203 11.81 5.42 -2.79
N GLY A 204 11.03 4.33 -2.79
CA GLY A 204 9.86 4.18 -1.90
C GLY A 204 8.68 5.09 -2.26
N GLU A 205 8.54 5.41 -3.55
CA GLU A 205 7.42 6.21 -4.06
C GLU A 205 6.06 5.56 -3.79
N ASP A 206 6.00 4.25 -3.78
CA ASP A 206 4.83 3.45 -3.44
C ASP A 206 4.44 3.60 -1.96
N ARG A 207 5.40 3.40 -1.04
CA ARG A 207 5.20 3.65 0.40
C ARG A 207 4.81 5.11 0.65
N GLY A 208 5.48 6.04 -0.01
CA GLY A 208 5.19 7.47 0.06
C GLY A 208 3.78 7.80 -0.44
N PHE A 209 3.34 7.13 -1.50
CA PHE A 209 1.99 7.31 -2.05
C PHE A 209 0.91 6.78 -1.09
N LEU A 210 1.08 5.59 -0.54
CA LEU A 210 0.14 5.05 0.44
C LEU A 210 0.10 5.89 1.73
N ARG A 211 1.23 6.45 2.15
CA ARG A 211 1.24 7.42 3.25
C ARG A 211 0.43 8.67 2.91
N ALA A 212 0.56 9.22 1.70
CA ALA A 212 -0.21 10.36 1.26
C ALA A 212 -1.71 10.05 1.18
N LEU A 213 -2.09 8.83 0.77
CA LEU A 213 -3.47 8.37 0.75
C LEU A 213 -4.05 8.23 2.18
N ARG A 214 -3.30 7.61 3.10
CA ARG A 214 -3.69 7.53 4.53
C ARG A 214 -3.84 8.92 5.15
N HIS A 215 -2.98 9.87 4.78
CA HIS A 215 -3.02 11.24 5.28
C HIS A 215 -4.34 11.96 4.96
N VAL A 216 -5.04 11.56 3.90
CA VAL A 216 -6.31 12.11 3.44
C VAL A 216 -7.50 11.17 3.65
N ASP A 217 -7.38 10.21 4.55
CA ASP A 217 -8.40 9.23 4.94
C ASP A 217 -8.97 8.46 3.72
N ALA A 218 -8.10 8.05 2.79
CA ALA A 218 -8.52 7.16 1.72
C ALA A 218 -8.76 5.75 2.27
N ALA A 219 -9.87 5.13 1.87
CA ALA A 219 -10.21 3.75 2.21
C ALA A 219 -9.28 2.78 1.46
N ILE A 220 -8.31 2.18 2.16
CA ILE A 220 -7.29 1.31 1.57
C ILE A 220 -7.61 -0.16 1.89
N ARG A 221 -7.69 -1.00 0.87
CA ARG A 221 -7.81 -2.45 0.99
C ARG A 221 -6.50 -3.14 0.60
N HIS A 222 -5.91 -3.93 1.50
CA HIS A 222 -4.80 -4.84 1.20
C HIS A 222 -5.39 -6.22 0.86
N ALA A 223 -5.70 -6.43 -0.43
CA ALA A 223 -6.45 -7.58 -0.92
C ALA A 223 -5.54 -8.79 -1.18
N PRO A 224 -5.66 -9.89 -0.42
CA PRO A 224 -4.75 -11.04 -0.53
C PRO A 224 -4.94 -11.85 -1.82
N ASP A 225 -6.07 -11.71 -2.48
CA ASP A 225 -6.48 -12.36 -3.72
C ASP A 225 -6.13 -11.57 -4.98
N VAL A 226 -5.73 -10.29 -4.84
CA VAL A 226 -5.19 -9.48 -5.93
C VAL A 226 -3.70 -9.73 -6.05
N THR A 227 -3.26 -10.51 -7.04
CA THR A 227 -1.85 -10.94 -7.12
C THR A 227 -1.18 -10.56 -8.44
N VAL A 228 0.12 -10.28 -8.36
CA VAL A 228 1.01 -10.06 -9.50
C VAL A 228 2.29 -10.88 -9.33
N CYS A 229 2.69 -11.60 -10.37
CA CYS A 229 3.98 -12.26 -10.41
C CYS A 229 5.05 -11.26 -10.86
N VAL A 230 6.09 -11.06 -10.03
CA VAL A 230 7.20 -10.12 -10.30
C VAL A 230 8.50 -10.86 -10.52
N SER A 231 9.48 -10.19 -11.14
CA SER A 231 10.79 -10.76 -11.38
C SER A 231 11.59 -10.94 -10.08
N GLY A 232 12.24 -12.10 -9.94
CA GLY A 232 13.22 -12.40 -8.88
C GLY A 232 14.67 -12.06 -9.25
N ARG A 233 14.89 -11.28 -10.31
CA ARG A 233 16.25 -10.89 -10.75
C ARG A 233 16.99 -10.11 -9.67
N THR A 234 18.30 -10.35 -9.55
CA THR A 234 19.19 -9.67 -8.60
C THR A 234 19.93 -8.47 -9.23
N ALA A 235 19.80 -8.27 -10.54
CA ALA A 235 20.31 -7.11 -11.27
C ALA A 235 19.15 -6.19 -11.66
N GLY A 236 18.88 -5.16 -10.85
CA GLY A 236 17.78 -4.22 -11.02
C GLY A 236 18.00 -3.15 -12.07
N ARG A 237 16.91 -2.52 -12.55
CA ARG A 237 16.93 -1.32 -13.39
C ARG A 237 16.82 -0.03 -12.55
N ALA A 238 16.39 -0.15 -11.30
CA ALA A 238 16.26 0.94 -10.35
C ALA A 238 17.30 0.77 -9.24
N CYS A 239 18.17 1.77 -9.08
CA CYS A 239 19.13 1.79 -7.99
C CYS A 239 18.41 1.83 -6.63
N GLY A 240 18.80 0.97 -5.69
CA GLY A 240 18.19 0.84 -4.36
C GLY A 240 16.84 0.11 -4.35
N GLY A 241 16.38 -0.43 -5.48
CA GLY A 241 15.13 -1.21 -5.56
C GLY A 241 15.26 -2.63 -4.98
N MET A 242 14.20 -3.44 -5.18
CA MET A 242 14.11 -4.83 -4.69
C MET A 242 15.32 -5.67 -5.09
N ALA A 243 15.74 -5.63 -6.37
CA ALA A 243 16.86 -6.39 -6.87
C ALA A 243 18.20 -6.02 -6.19
N ASP A 244 18.44 -4.73 -5.96
CA ASP A 244 19.65 -4.27 -5.25
C ASP A 244 19.61 -4.70 -3.77
N THR A 245 18.42 -4.66 -3.14
CA THR A 245 18.22 -5.15 -1.77
C THR A 245 18.49 -6.64 -1.67
N MET A 246 17.97 -7.45 -2.61
CA MET A 246 18.24 -8.88 -2.67
C MET A 246 19.75 -9.16 -2.88
N ALA A 247 20.37 -8.50 -3.87
CA ALA A 247 21.80 -8.65 -4.15
C ALA A 247 22.66 -8.31 -2.93
N ARG A 248 22.32 -7.25 -2.20
CA ARG A 248 23.01 -6.87 -0.96
C ARG A 248 22.82 -7.91 0.13
N ARG A 249 21.59 -8.40 0.34
CA ARG A 249 21.28 -9.43 1.35
C ARG A 249 21.89 -10.80 1.04
N MET A 250 22.19 -11.09 -0.23
CA MET A 250 22.94 -12.30 -0.63
C MET A 250 24.38 -12.30 -0.08
N VAL A 251 24.98 -11.12 0.03
CA VAL A 251 26.37 -10.94 0.46
C VAL A 251 26.46 -10.65 1.96
N ARG A 252 25.50 -9.91 2.49
CA ARG A 252 25.49 -9.47 3.89
C ARG A 252 24.07 -9.43 4.42
N GLN A 253 23.82 -10.16 5.51
CA GLN A 253 22.56 -10.11 6.22
C GLN A 253 22.39 -8.74 6.93
N ASP A 254 21.21 -8.15 6.85
CA ASP A 254 20.89 -6.92 7.58
C ASP A 254 20.77 -7.22 9.08
N GLU A 255 21.43 -6.42 9.91
CA GLU A 255 21.36 -6.53 11.37
C GLU A 255 19.98 -6.09 11.88
N MET A 256 19.39 -5.08 11.23
CA MET A 256 18.06 -4.55 11.55
C MET A 256 17.03 -5.03 10.55
N LEU A 257 15.80 -5.23 11.03
CA LEU A 257 14.63 -5.49 10.19
C LEU A 257 14.16 -4.21 9.49
N ASP A 258 13.14 -4.32 8.63
CA ASP A 258 12.48 -3.17 8.00
C ASP A 258 12.01 -2.17 9.07
N ASP A 259 12.12 -0.88 8.78
CA ASP A 259 11.79 0.21 9.70
C ASP A 259 10.28 0.34 10.03
N SER A 260 9.43 -0.35 9.26
CA SER A 260 8.00 -0.50 9.58
C SER A 260 7.75 -1.46 10.75
N LEU A 261 8.70 -2.38 11.02
CA LEU A 261 8.60 -3.35 12.10
C LEU A 261 9.09 -2.75 13.44
N GLU A 262 8.29 -2.93 14.47
CA GLU A 262 8.55 -2.37 15.79
C GLU A 262 8.29 -3.40 16.90
N PRO A 263 8.81 -3.21 18.15
CA PRO A 263 8.50 -4.11 19.25
C PRO A 263 7.00 -4.23 19.50
N PRO A 264 6.44 -5.44 19.82
CA PRO A 264 4.99 -5.67 19.89
C PRO A 264 4.25 -4.78 20.88
N ARG A 265 4.90 -4.41 22.01
CA ARG A 265 4.30 -3.47 22.97
C ARG A 265 4.22 -2.05 22.44
N ALA A 266 5.15 -1.64 21.58
CA ALA A 266 5.10 -0.35 20.91
C ALA A 266 3.97 -0.34 19.86
N CYS A 267 3.84 -1.42 19.09
CA CYS A 267 2.75 -1.65 18.16
C CYS A 267 1.38 -1.59 18.86
N LEU A 268 1.18 -2.32 19.96
CA LEU A 268 -0.05 -2.30 20.76
C LEU A 268 -0.41 -0.87 21.21
N ARG A 269 0.57 -0.14 21.74
CA ARG A 269 0.39 1.26 22.19
C ARG A 269 -0.02 2.18 21.04
N ARG A 270 0.59 1.99 19.89
CA ARG A 270 0.26 2.72 18.65
C ARG A 270 -1.17 2.44 18.20
N ALA A 271 -1.57 1.17 18.20
CA ALA A 271 -2.94 0.76 17.88
C ALA A 271 -3.96 1.37 18.85
N GLN A 272 -3.68 1.31 20.15
CA GLN A 272 -4.53 1.91 21.19
C GLN A 272 -4.65 3.44 21.04
N ALA A 273 -3.56 4.12 20.69
CA ALA A 273 -3.57 5.56 20.46
C ALA A 273 -4.38 5.94 19.22
N ARG A 274 -4.29 5.15 18.13
CA ARG A 274 -5.12 5.35 16.93
C ARG A 274 -6.60 5.15 17.24
N ALA A 275 -6.95 4.05 17.89
CA ALA A 275 -8.33 3.78 18.33
C ALA A 275 -8.87 4.91 19.22
N ALA A 276 -8.05 5.44 20.15
CA ALA A 276 -8.45 6.58 20.97
C ALA A 276 -8.67 7.87 20.15
N LEU A 277 -7.82 8.13 19.16
CA LEU A 277 -8.01 9.26 18.23
C LEU A 277 -9.29 9.09 17.38
N HIS A 278 -9.56 7.89 16.86
CA HIS A 278 -10.79 7.63 16.12
C HIS A 278 -12.03 7.88 16.98
N ARG A 279 -12.06 7.38 18.22
CA ARG A 279 -13.16 7.65 19.16
C ARG A 279 -13.30 9.14 19.49
N LEU A 280 -12.19 9.84 19.77
CA LEU A 280 -12.21 11.28 20.02
C LEU A 280 -12.81 12.05 18.85
N ARG A 281 -12.42 11.72 17.61
CA ARG A 281 -12.92 12.41 16.41
C ARG A 281 -14.40 12.14 16.10
N ALA A 282 -14.96 11.06 16.62
CA ALA A 282 -16.38 10.76 16.52
C ALA A 282 -17.25 11.55 17.50
N LEU A 283 -16.65 12.18 18.52
CA LEU A 283 -17.38 12.96 19.53
C LEU A 283 -17.58 14.41 19.05
N PRO A 284 -18.74 15.02 19.40
CA PRO A 284 -18.96 16.45 19.14
C PRO A 284 -17.91 17.30 19.89
N PRO A 285 -17.21 18.21 19.19
CA PRO A 285 -16.18 19.06 19.81
C PRO A 285 -16.73 19.91 20.97
N ALA A 286 -15.88 20.17 21.97
CA ALA A 286 -16.16 21.01 23.13
C ALA A 286 -17.27 20.48 24.08
N THR A 287 -17.65 19.21 23.99
CA THR A 287 -18.49 18.54 24.98
C THR A 287 -17.68 17.96 26.14
N GLY A 288 -18.31 17.64 27.27
CA GLY A 288 -17.65 16.95 28.40
C GLY A 288 -16.93 15.68 27.95
N PRO A 289 -17.61 14.71 27.31
CA PRO A 289 -16.99 13.49 26.79
C PRO A 289 -15.83 13.75 25.82
N TRP A 290 -15.88 14.81 25.00
CA TRP A 290 -14.78 15.19 24.13
C TRP A 290 -13.56 15.67 24.92
N HIS A 291 -13.76 16.47 25.99
CA HIS A 291 -12.67 16.92 26.85
C HIS A 291 -12.00 15.76 27.59
N ASP A 292 -12.80 14.83 28.10
CA ASP A 292 -12.30 13.61 28.75
C ASP A 292 -11.47 12.77 27.77
N ALA A 293 -11.96 12.52 26.57
CA ALA A 293 -11.23 11.77 25.52
C ALA A 293 -9.94 12.50 25.07
N VAL A 294 -9.93 13.85 25.05
CA VAL A 294 -8.70 14.64 24.81
C VAL A 294 -7.70 14.41 25.95
N ALA A 295 -8.14 14.44 27.21
CA ALA A 295 -7.26 14.22 28.35
C ALA A 295 -6.66 12.80 28.36
N ASP A 296 -7.47 11.79 28.08
CA ASP A 296 -7.05 10.40 27.99
C ASP A 296 -6.01 10.17 26.87
N LEU A 297 -6.28 10.70 25.67
CA LEU A 297 -5.34 10.59 24.56
C LEU A 297 -4.06 11.38 24.82
N ALA A 298 -4.15 12.55 25.46
CA ALA A 298 -3.00 13.36 25.84
C ALA A 298 -2.09 12.64 26.86
N ALA A 299 -2.69 12.00 27.86
CA ALA A 299 -1.98 11.17 28.82
C ALA A 299 -1.29 9.97 28.14
N LEU A 300 -2.01 9.25 27.26
CA LEU A 300 -1.50 8.11 26.51
C LEU A 300 -0.29 8.50 25.63
N LEU A 301 -0.37 9.66 24.98
CA LEU A 301 0.67 10.16 24.06
C LEU A 301 1.79 10.94 24.77
N ARG A 302 1.62 11.27 26.07
CA ARG A 302 2.47 12.20 26.84
C ARG A 302 2.62 13.55 26.16
N LEU A 303 1.51 14.09 25.68
CA LEU A 303 1.41 15.41 25.05
C LEU A 303 0.52 16.34 25.88
N PRO A 304 0.71 17.69 25.75
CA PRO A 304 -0.22 18.64 26.35
C PRO A 304 -1.63 18.49 25.77
N THR A 305 -2.67 18.61 26.61
CA THR A 305 -4.08 18.50 26.22
C THR A 305 -4.45 19.50 25.11
N GLY A 306 -3.97 20.75 25.20
CA GLY A 306 -4.19 21.77 24.16
C GLY A 306 -3.61 21.38 22.79
N CYS A 307 -2.46 20.68 22.78
CA CYS A 307 -1.85 20.15 21.56
C CYS A 307 -2.74 19.08 20.91
N VAL A 308 -3.20 18.10 21.71
CA VAL A 308 -4.07 17.02 21.22
C VAL A 308 -5.41 17.58 20.75
N ALA A 309 -6.03 18.49 21.52
CA ALA A 309 -7.27 19.16 21.15
C ALA A 309 -7.17 19.91 19.82
N HIS A 310 -6.06 20.62 19.59
CA HIS A 310 -5.83 21.33 18.32
C HIS A 310 -5.64 20.36 17.15
N MET A 311 -4.77 19.36 17.30
CA MET A 311 -4.42 18.44 16.22
C MET A 311 -5.55 17.48 15.85
N SER A 312 -6.35 17.03 16.83
CA SER A 312 -7.50 16.17 16.58
C SER A 312 -8.57 16.80 15.68
N ARG A 313 -8.59 18.14 15.56
CA ARG A 313 -9.50 18.90 14.68
C ARG A 313 -9.03 19.05 13.23
N ALA A 314 -7.89 18.43 12.85
CA ALA A 314 -7.45 18.44 11.46
C ALA A 314 -8.55 17.91 10.53
N ARG A 315 -8.56 18.41 9.28
CA ARG A 315 -9.56 18.03 8.26
C ARG A 315 -9.67 16.53 8.09
N PHE A 316 -8.53 15.82 8.08
CA PHE A 316 -8.42 14.37 7.92
C PHE A 316 -7.85 13.74 9.20
N GLY A 317 -8.32 12.54 9.53
CA GLY A 317 -7.83 11.75 10.66
C GLY A 317 -6.38 11.33 10.49
N GLY A 318 -5.99 10.94 9.28
CA GLY A 318 -4.60 10.64 8.93
C GLY A 318 -3.68 11.84 9.13
N MET A 319 -4.12 13.05 8.78
CA MET A 319 -3.39 14.29 9.07
C MET A 319 -3.24 14.54 10.58
N ALA A 320 -4.30 14.30 11.36
CA ALA A 320 -4.24 14.41 12.82
C ALA A 320 -3.24 13.41 13.40
N TRP A 321 -3.33 12.16 12.93
CA TRP A 321 -2.44 11.08 13.35
C TRP A 321 -0.97 11.39 13.08
N ASP A 322 -0.61 11.75 11.85
CA ASP A 322 0.79 12.05 11.47
C ASP A 322 1.41 13.13 12.38
N ARG A 323 0.63 14.17 12.73
CA ARG A 323 1.08 15.25 13.62
C ARG A 323 1.27 14.77 15.07
N LEU A 324 0.33 13.98 15.59
CA LEU A 324 0.41 13.42 16.94
C LEU A 324 1.54 12.41 17.06
N GLU A 325 1.70 11.54 16.07
CA GLU A 325 2.78 10.54 16.01
C GLU A 325 4.16 11.22 16.00
N ALA A 326 4.33 12.26 15.19
CA ALA A 326 5.59 12.99 15.07
C ALA A 326 6.02 13.69 16.38
N LEU A 327 5.06 14.13 17.20
CA LEU A 327 5.32 14.85 18.44
C LEU A 327 5.41 13.94 19.66
N SER A 328 4.74 12.79 19.63
CA SER A 328 4.67 11.92 20.78
C SER A 328 6.00 11.20 21.08
N PRO A 329 6.59 11.40 22.26
CA PRO A 329 7.83 10.70 22.62
C PRO A 329 7.62 9.19 22.79
N VAL A 330 6.38 8.73 23.06
CA VAL A 330 6.05 7.32 23.29
C VAL A 330 5.75 6.56 22.00
N LEU A 331 5.54 7.26 20.88
CA LEU A 331 5.32 6.68 19.56
C LEU A 331 6.58 6.69 18.67
N ARG A 332 7.72 7.13 19.20
CA ARG A 332 8.99 7.06 18.47
C ARG A 332 9.26 5.62 18.04
N ARG A 333 9.54 5.41 16.77
CA ARG A 333 9.89 4.09 16.24
C ARG A 333 11.19 3.59 16.84
N VAL A 334 11.20 2.33 17.26
CA VAL A 334 12.37 1.64 17.79
C VAL A 334 12.69 0.50 16.81
N PRO A 335 13.88 0.51 16.20
CA PRO A 335 14.28 -0.57 15.28
C PRO A 335 14.34 -1.92 16.00
N VAL A 336 13.99 -2.98 15.28
CA VAL A 336 14.08 -4.36 15.76
C VAL A 336 15.31 -5.02 15.16
N ARG A 337 16.15 -5.61 16.01
CA ARG A 337 17.28 -6.41 15.55
C ARG A 337 16.77 -7.77 15.05
N ARG A 338 17.36 -8.25 13.98
CA ARG A 338 17.06 -9.59 13.43
C ARG A 338 17.25 -10.68 14.48
N ALA A 339 18.30 -10.59 15.29
CA ALA A 339 18.59 -11.55 16.35
C ALA A 339 17.47 -11.64 17.42
N ASP A 340 16.72 -10.56 17.63
CA ASP A 340 15.65 -10.48 18.63
C ASP A 340 14.27 -10.90 18.05
N LEU A 341 14.19 -11.17 16.75
CA LEU A 341 12.93 -11.48 16.05
C LEU A 341 12.14 -12.64 16.68
N PRO A 342 12.75 -13.82 17.05
CA PRO A 342 12.00 -14.90 17.69
C PRO A 342 11.32 -14.47 18.98
N MET A 343 12.03 -13.74 19.85
CA MET A 343 11.49 -13.21 21.10
C MET A 343 10.33 -12.23 20.86
N HIS A 344 10.46 -11.37 19.87
CA HIS A 344 9.40 -10.43 19.51
C HIS A 344 8.18 -11.15 18.92
N MET A 345 8.37 -12.17 18.08
CA MET A 345 7.27 -12.98 17.56
C MET A 345 6.48 -13.66 18.67
N ASP A 346 7.15 -14.24 19.67
CA ASP A 346 6.49 -14.87 20.82
C ASP A 346 5.74 -13.84 21.68
N ALA A 347 6.30 -12.65 21.86
CA ALA A 347 5.62 -11.57 22.55
C ALA A 347 4.39 -11.06 21.77
N ALA A 348 4.48 -10.96 20.44
CA ALA A 348 3.35 -10.58 19.60
C ALA A 348 2.22 -11.62 19.64
N ARG A 349 2.54 -12.93 19.55
CA ARG A 349 1.56 -14.02 19.69
C ARG A 349 0.80 -13.91 21.01
N ARG A 350 1.51 -13.75 22.16
CA ARG A 350 0.86 -13.59 23.46
C ARG A 350 -0.08 -12.39 23.53
N ILE A 351 0.27 -11.27 22.89
CA ILE A 351 -0.61 -10.09 22.80
C ILE A 351 -1.85 -10.42 21.98
N VAL A 352 -1.69 -11.02 20.80
CA VAL A 352 -2.82 -11.44 19.93
C VAL A 352 -3.75 -12.38 20.68
N ASP A 353 -3.22 -13.42 21.34
CA ASP A 353 -4.01 -14.39 22.11
C ASP A 353 -4.80 -13.70 23.24
N SER A 354 -4.17 -12.79 23.97
CA SER A 354 -4.82 -12.01 25.03
C SER A 354 -5.96 -11.14 24.49
N LEU A 355 -5.75 -10.48 23.33
CA LEU A 355 -6.79 -9.67 22.68
C LEU A 355 -7.96 -10.54 22.20
N LEU A 356 -7.70 -11.70 21.60
CA LEU A 356 -8.73 -12.63 21.18
C LEU A 356 -9.61 -13.14 22.32
N VAL A 357 -9.01 -13.48 23.47
CA VAL A 357 -9.74 -13.86 24.67
C VAL A 357 -10.65 -12.74 25.16
N THR A 358 -10.16 -11.49 25.14
CA THR A 358 -10.96 -10.32 25.53
C THR A 358 -12.15 -10.09 24.62
N HIS A 359 -12.01 -10.34 23.30
CA HIS A 359 -13.10 -10.22 22.33
C HIS A 359 -14.10 -11.38 22.38
N ALA A 360 -13.68 -12.57 22.82
CA ALA A 360 -14.54 -13.75 22.96
C ALA A 360 -15.37 -13.77 24.24
N ALA A 361 -15.05 -12.91 25.24
CA ALA A 361 -15.82 -12.82 26.48
C ALA A 361 -17.23 -12.24 26.21
N PRO A 362 -18.32 -12.90 26.60
CA PRO A 362 -19.69 -12.40 26.37
C PRO A 362 -19.92 -11.17 27.24
N GLY A 363 -19.97 -9.97 26.65
CA GLY A 363 -20.28 -8.72 27.36
C GLY A 363 -19.89 -7.43 26.68
N VAL A 364 -19.05 -7.47 25.66
CA VAL A 364 -18.71 -6.26 24.87
C VAL A 364 -19.47 -6.30 23.54
N MET A 365 -20.64 -5.65 23.49
CA MET A 365 -21.35 -5.41 22.24
C MET A 365 -20.46 -4.56 21.31
N PRO A 366 -20.22 -4.97 20.05
CA PRO A 366 -19.63 -4.08 19.09
C PRO A 366 -20.55 -2.88 18.90
N VAL A 367 -20.00 -1.66 19.01
CA VAL A 367 -20.74 -0.44 18.70
C VAL A 367 -21.16 -0.53 17.22
N PRO A 368 -22.48 -0.46 16.90
CA PRO A 368 -22.93 -0.56 15.53
C PRO A 368 -22.36 0.60 14.71
N ALA A 369 -21.88 0.28 13.51
CA ALA A 369 -21.44 1.28 12.54
C ALA A 369 -22.60 2.27 12.28
N PRO A 370 -22.31 3.59 12.11
CA PRO A 370 -23.33 4.56 11.79
C PRO A 370 -24.00 4.21 10.46
N VAL A 371 -25.31 4.01 10.49
CA VAL A 371 -26.14 3.82 9.30
C VAL A 371 -26.11 5.14 8.50
N VAL A 372 -25.42 5.15 7.37
CA VAL A 372 -25.49 6.25 6.43
C VAL A 372 -26.84 6.19 5.72
N THR A 373 -27.78 6.96 6.22
CA THR A 373 -29.07 7.19 5.54
C THR A 373 -28.83 8.14 4.36
N SER A 374 -28.80 7.59 3.14
CA SER A 374 -28.83 8.41 1.93
C SER A 374 -30.22 9.04 1.80
N VAL A 375 -30.30 10.34 2.00
CA VAL A 375 -31.48 11.13 1.61
C VAL A 375 -31.40 11.35 0.10
N VAL A 376 -32.22 10.64 -0.64
CA VAL A 376 -32.51 10.92 -2.06
C VAL A 376 -33.33 12.20 -2.12
N ARG A 377 -32.83 13.22 -2.80
CA ARG A 377 -33.60 14.29 -3.48
C ARG A 377 -32.99 14.53 -4.85
#